data_8e871e202238ac439a525442507aa35d
#
_entry.id   8e871e202238ac439a525442507aa35d
#
_cell.length_a   1.000
_cell.length_b   1.000
_cell.length_c   1.000
_cell.angle_alpha   90.00
_cell.angle_beta   90.00
_cell.angle_gamma   90.00
#
_symmetry.space_group_name_H-M   'P 1'
#
loop_
_entity.id
_entity.type
_entity.pdbx_description
1 polymer ?
#
loop_
_entity_poly.entity_id
_entity_poly.type
_entity_poly.pdbx_seq_one_letter_code
_entity_poly.pdbx_strand_id
1 'polypeptide(L)' 'MDKYVCPCGYVYDPEVGDPDNGIAPGTPWEEVPEDWECPVCGLGKDVFEKE' A
#
# COMPACT_ATOMS: atom_id res chain seq x y z
N MET A 1 2.82 9.89 -8.35
CA MET A 1 2.05 8.63 -8.26
C MET A 1 0.97 8.80 -7.19
N ASP A 2 -0.16 8.16 -7.40
CA ASP A 2 -1.30 8.33 -6.49
C ASP A 2 -1.11 7.57 -5.18
N LYS A 3 -1.57 8.16 -4.09
CA LYS A 3 -1.56 7.50 -2.79
C LYS A 3 -2.86 6.74 -2.59
N TYR A 4 -2.80 5.68 -1.81
CA TYR A 4 -3.95 4.84 -1.51
C TYR A 4 -4.11 4.71 -0.01
N VAL A 5 -5.36 4.79 0.46
CA VAL A 5 -5.68 4.90 1.89
C VAL A 5 -6.44 3.66 2.33
N CYS A 6 -5.96 3.05 3.42
CA CYS A 6 -6.65 1.96 4.08
C CYS A 6 -7.71 2.53 5.04
N PRO A 7 -8.84 1.84 5.21
CA PRO A 7 -9.86 2.29 6.18
C PRO A 7 -9.32 2.46 7.60
N CYS A 8 -8.21 1.82 7.95
CA CYS A 8 -7.60 1.98 9.28
C CYS A 8 -6.80 3.29 9.40
N GLY A 9 -6.62 4.02 8.31
CA GLY A 9 -5.86 5.27 8.30
C GLY A 9 -4.46 5.17 7.73
N TYR A 10 -3.97 3.96 7.45
CA TYR A 10 -2.66 3.79 6.81
C TYR A 10 -2.71 4.31 5.37
N VAL A 11 -1.66 5.02 4.96
CA VAL A 11 -1.56 5.53 3.59
C VAL A 11 -0.39 4.87 2.89
N TYR A 12 -0.66 4.21 1.76
CA TYR A 12 0.41 3.70 0.92
C TYR A 12 0.87 4.83 0.00
N ASP A 13 2.10 5.29 0.21
CA ASP A 13 2.72 6.31 -0.63
C ASP A 13 3.71 5.60 -1.55
N PRO A 14 3.45 5.56 -2.87
CA PRO A 14 4.35 4.87 -3.81
C PRO A 14 5.80 5.34 -3.74
N GLU A 15 6.04 6.59 -3.40
CA GLU A 15 7.41 7.11 -3.32
C GLU A 15 8.16 6.56 -2.11
N VAL A 16 7.44 6.15 -1.09
CA VAL A 16 8.01 5.60 0.14
C VAL A 16 8.01 4.07 0.08
N GLY A 17 6.97 3.49 -0.51
CA GLY A 17 6.80 2.04 -0.55
C GLY A 17 6.51 1.46 0.83
N ASP A 18 6.87 0.20 1.00
CA ASP A 18 6.77 -0.49 2.29
C ASP A 18 7.93 -1.48 2.38
N PRO A 19 9.17 -0.96 2.55
CA PRO A 19 10.37 -1.81 2.49
C PRO A 19 10.37 -2.92 3.53
N ASP A 20 9.75 -2.69 4.69
CA ASP A 20 9.69 -3.70 5.75
C ASP A 20 8.89 -4.93 5.31
N ASN A 21 8.04 -4.77 4.32
CA ASN A 21 7.22 -5.86 3.78
C ASN A 21 7.55 -6.16 2.32
N GLY A 22 8.75 -5.76 1.89
CA GLY A 22 9.25 -6.13 0.57
C GLY A 22 8.80 -5.24 -0.57
N ILE A 23 8.23 -4.08 -0.29
CA ILE A 23 7.80 -3.13 -1.32
C ILE A 23 8.79 -1.99 -1.40
N ALA A 24 9.63 -1.99 -2.42
CA ALA A 24 10.66 -0.97 -2.57
C ALA A 24 10.06 0.41 -2.81
N PRO A 25 10.74 1.49 -2.34
CA PRO A 25 10.34 2.85 -2.69
C PRO A 25 10.27 3.02 -4.21
N GLY A 26 9.27 3.73 -4.69
CA GLY A 26 9.07 3.93 -6.12
C GLY A 26 8.19 2.88 -6.79
N THR A 27 7.57 1.99 -6.01
CA THR A 27 6.67 0.97 -6.56
C THR A 27 5.27 1.55 -6.70
N PRO A 28 4.75 1.66 -7.95
CA PRO A 28 3.38 2.12 -8.14
C PRO A 28 2.38 1.09 -7.58
N TRP A 29 1.19 1.59 -7.24
CA TRP A 29 0.17 0.75 -6.62
C TRP A 29 -0.14 -0.51 -7.42
N GLU A 30 -0.21 -0.40 -8.75
CA GLU A 30 -0.53 -1.53 -9.63
C GLU A 30 0.51 -2.64 -9.58
N GLU A 31 1.73 -2.31 -9.15
CA GLU A 31 2.82 -3.29 -9.06
C GLU A 31 2.95 -3.90 -7.68
N VAL A 32 2.22 -3.37 -6.70
CA VAL A 32 2.20 -3.97 -5.37
C VAL A 32 1.52 -5.34 -5.49
N PRO A 33 2.15 -6.42 -4.96
CA PRO A 33 1.56 -7.76 -5.08
C PRO A 33 0.14 -7.84 -4.53
N GLU A 34 -0.69 -8.66 -5.15
CA GLU A 34 -2.07 -8.81 -4.72
C GLU A 34 -2.19 -9.40 -3.31
N ASP A 35 -1.17 -10.14 -2.87
CA ASP A 35 -1.17 -10.74 -1.53
C ASP A 35 -0.57 -9.83 -0.47
N TRP A 36 -0.14 -8.61 -0.85
CA TRP A 36 0.33 -7.64 0.14
C TRP A 36 -0.83 -7.16 1.00
N GLU A 37 -0.56 -6.98 2.27
CA GLU A 37 -1.57 -6.56 3.24
C GLU A 37 -1.11 -5.32 3.98
N CYS A 38 -2.08 -4.53 4.45
CA CYS A 38 -1.79 -3.35 5.23
C CYS A 38 -0.94 -3.71 6.45
N PRO A 39 0.22 -3.05 6.64
CA PRO A 39 1.09 -3.39 7.77
C PRO A 39 0.51 -3.01 9.13
N VAL A 40 -0.56 -2.23 9.15
CA VAL A 40 -1.19 -1.78 10.40
C VAL A 40 -2.34 -2.68 10.79
N CYS A 41 -3.28 -2.96 9.87
CA CYS A 41 -4.49 -3.70 10.19
C CYS A 41 -4.60 -5.07 9.51
N GLY A 42 -3.74 -5.37 8.55
CA GLY A 42 -3.74 -6.66 7.87
C GLY A 42 -4.79 -6.85 6.80
N LEU A 43 -5.51 -5.80 6.41
CA LEU A 43 -6.48 -5.90 5.34
C LEU A 43 -5.76 -5.88 3.98
N GLY A 44 -6.37 -6.52 2.98
CA GLY A 44 -5.78 -6.62 1.65
C GLY A 44 -5.95 -5.36 0.81
N LYS A 45 -5.35 -5.38 -0.40
CA LYS A 45 -5.39 -4.24 -1.30
C LYS A 45 -6.81 -3.83 -1.69
N ASP A 46 -7.73 -4.78 -1.71
CA ASP A 46 -9.10 -4.55 -2.19
C ASP A 46 -9.90 -3.57 -1.34
N VAL A 47 -9.46 -3.28 -0.11
CA VAL A 47 -10.15 -2.30 0.74
C VAL A 47 -9.54 -0.90 0.64
N PHE A 48 -8.40 -0.77 -0.01
CA PHE A 48 -7.75 0.54 -0.17
C PHE A 48 -8.48 1.38 -1.21
N GLU A 49 -8.55 2.67 -0.95
CA GLU A 49 -9.16 3.62 -1.88
C GLU A 49 -8.13 4.66 -2.29
N LYS A 50 -8.19 5.05 -3.56
CA LYS A 50 -7.33 6.10 -4.08
C LYS A 50 -7.65 7.43 -3.38
N GLU A 51 -6.61 8.10 -2.91
CA GLU A 51 -6.75 9.38 -2.23
C GLU A 51 -7.20 10.50 -3.17
#